data_683b66131178a90f8242a51b3750967e
#
_entry.id   683b66131178a90f8242a51b3750967e
#
_cell.length_a   1.000
_cell.length_b   1.000
_cell.length_c   1.000
_cell.angle_alpha   90.00
_cell.angle_beta   90.00
_cell.angle_gamma   90.00
#
_symmetry.space_group_name_H-M   'P 1'
#
loop_
_entity.id
_entity.type
_entity.pdbx_description
1 polymer ?
#
loop_
_entity_poly.entity_id
_entity_poly.type
_entity_poly.pdbx_seq_one_letter_code
_entity_poly.pdbx_strand_id
1 'polypeptide(L)' 'MSKDEIIERLAALSGADQEIDHGEADGLLLSALDAAGWHEVVEAYKAARDRIGFWYA' A
#
# COMPACT_ATOMS: atom_id res chain seq x y z
N MET A 1 6.85 -0.46 -10.99
CA MET A 1 7.00 0.93 -10.49
C MET A 1 8.35 1.06 -9.83
N SER A 2 9.09 2.11 -10.13
CA SER A 2 10.40 2.32 -9.53
C SER A 2 10.28 2.83 -8.09
N LYS A 3 11.38 2.69 -7.35
CA LYS A 3 11.47 3.21 -5.99
C LYS A 3 11.18 4.70 -5.93
N ASP A 4 11.74 5.47 -6.87
CA ASP A 4 11.54 6.93 -6.91
C ASP A 4 10.09 7.29 -7.23
N GLU A 5 9.42 6.55 -8.10
CA GLU A 5 8.01 6.75 -8.37
C GLU A 5 7.15 6.51 -7.14
N ILE A 6 7.45 5.47 -6.38
CA ILE A 6 6.72 5.17 -5.16
C ILE A 6 6.87 6.31 -4.15
N ILE A 7 8.10 6.80 -3.98
CA ILE A 7 8.40 7.93 -3.09
C ILE A 7 7.62 9.17 -3.54
N GLU A 8 7.62 9.48 -4.83
CA GLU A 8 6.89 10.63 -5.37
C GLU A 8 5.39 10.52 -5.12
N ARG A 9 4.81 9.35 -5.36
CA ARG A 9 3.38 9.14 -5.16
C ARG A 9 2.96 9.24 -3.71
N LEU A 10 3.78 8.70 -2.81
CA LEU A 10 3.52 8.85 -1.38
C LEU A 10 3.58 10.31 -0.95
N ALA A 11 4.56 11.05 -1.45
CA ALA A 11 4.72 12.48 -1.13
C ALA A 11 3.58 13.34 -1.70
N ALA A 12 2.94 12.87 -2.77
CA ALA A 12 1.86 13.60 -3.43
C ALA A 12 0.47 13.38 -2.79
N LEU A 13 0.36 12.46 -1.83
CA LEU A 13 -0.92 12.25 -1.15
C LEU A 13 -1.30 13.50 -0.38
N SER A 14 -2.51 13.99 -0.61
CA SER A 14 -2.94 15.30 -0.12
C SER A 14 -3.56 15.29 1.26
N GLY A 15 -4.10 14.15 1.69
CA GLY A 15 -4.88 14.06 2.91
C GLY A 15 -6.32 14.55 2.75
N ALA A 16 -6.75 14.88 1.54
CA ALA A 16 -8.10 15.38 1.28
C ALA A 16 -9.17 14.33 1.58
N ASP A 17 -8.85 13.05 1.33
CA ASP A 17 -9.68 11.91 1.69
C ASP A 17 -8.79 10.84 2.32
N GLN A 18 -8.82 10.76 3.64
CA GLN A 18 -7.91 9.89 4.40
C GLN A 18 -8.15 8.40 4.11
N GLU A 19 -9.39 8.00 3.89
CA GLU A 19 -9.70 6.61 3.57
C GLU A 19 -9.10 6.20 2.23
N ILE A 20 -9.28 7.01 1.20
CA ILE A 20 -8.71 6.76 -0.12
C ILE A 20 -7.19 6.83 -0.08
N ASP A 21 -6.64 7.85 0.58
CA ASP A 21 -5.20 8.04 0.68
C ASP A 21 -4.52 6.91 1.44
N HIS A 22 -5.15 6.41 2.52
CA HIS A 22 -4.62 5.28 3.27
C HIS A 22 -4.57 4.02 2.40
N GLY A 23 -5.65 3.73 1.68
CA GLY A 23 -5.68 2.60 0.75
C GLY A 23 -4.62 2.70 -0.34
N GLU A 24 -4.42 3.90 -0.89
CA GLU A 24 -3.39 4.14 -1.89
C GLU A 24 -1.98 3.99 -1.31
N ALA A 25 -1.76 4.51 -0.11
CA ALA A 25 -0.46 4.36 0.57
C ALA A 25 -0.13 2.90 0.83
N ASP A 26 -1.11 2.11 1.30
CA ASP A 26 -0.92 0.67 1.50
C ASP A 26 -0.60 -0.04 0.19
N GLY A 27 -1.29 0.30 -0.88
CA GLY A 27 -1.04 -0.27 -2.20
C GLY A 27 0.37 0.03 -2.71
N LEU A 28 0.83 1.26 -2.53
CA LEU A 28 2.19 1.66 -2.89
C LEU A 28 3.23 0.91 -2.09
N LEU A 29 3.01 0.75 -0.79
CA LEU A 29 3.92 0.01 0.08
C LEU A 29 3.96 -1.47 -0.28
N LEU A 30 2.83 -2.08 -0.56
CA LEU A 30 2.75 -3.48 -1.00
C LEU A 30 3.45 -3.68 -2.33
N SER A 31 3.33 -2.73 -3.26
CA SER A 31 4.05 -2.76 -4.54
C SER A 31 5.55 -2.73 -4.33
N ALA A 32 6.03 -1.92 -3.37
CA ALA A 32 7.45 -1.85 -3.03
C ALA A 32 7.97 -3.18 -2.49
N LEU A 33 7.20 -3.82 -1.61
CA LEU A 33 7.55 -5.12 -1.05
C LEU A 33 7.59 -6.21 -2.13
N ASP A 34 6.60 -6.19 -3.02
CA ASP A 34 6.53 -7.16 -4.11
C ASP A 34 7.74 -7.01 -5.05
N ALA A 35 8.08 -5.78 -5.40
CA ALA A 35 9.25 -5.49 -6.24
C ALA A 35 10.57 -5.89 -5.58
N ALA A 36 10.60 -5.91 -4.24
CA ALA A 36 11.77 -6.35 -3.47
C ALA A 36 11.86 -7.87 -3.31
N GLY A 37 10.91 -8.61 -3.87
CA GLY A 37 10.91 -10.08 -3.81
C GLY A 37 10.14 -10.67 -2.64
N TRP A 38 9.36 -9.86 -1.93
CA TRP A 38 8.59 -10.30 -0.76
C TRP A 38 7.13 -10.62 -1.11
N HIS A 39 6.94 -11.23 -2.26
CA HIS A 39 5.60 -11.53 -2.77
C HIS A 39 4.74 -12.35 -1.81
N GLU A 40 5.32 -13.34 -1.15
CA GLU A 40 4.59 -14.19 -0.20
C GLU A 40 4.11 -13.39 1.02
N VAL A 41 4.92 -12.43 1.47
CA VAL A 41 4.52 -11.52 2.56
C VAL A 41 3.36 -10.63 2.12
N VAL A 42 3.42 -10.10 0.90
CA VAL A 42 2.35 -9.28 0.32
C VAL A 42 1.04 -10.08 0.27
N GLU A 43 1.09 -11.31 -0.21
CA GLU A 43 -0.11 -12.16 -0.29
C GLU A 43 -0.66 -12.51 1.09
N ALA A 44 0.20 -12.78 2.05
CA ALA A 44 -0.21 -13.04 3.44
C ALA A 44 -0.90 -11.82 4.05
N TYR A 45 -0.38 -10.62 3.80
CA TYR A 45 -0.99 -9.38 4.27
C TYR A 45 -2.37 -9.17 3.66
N LYS A 46 -2.50 -9.35 2.35
CA LYS A 46 -3.78 -9.19 1.65
C LYS A 46 -4.82 -10.18 2.18
N ALA A 47 -4.43 -11.42 2.42
CA ALA A 47 -5.32 -12.43 2.97
C ALA A 47 -5.79 -12.06 4.38
N ALA A 48 -4.88 -11.56 5.22
CA ALA A 48 -5.23 -11.11 6.57
C ALA A 48 -6.16 -9.90 6.53
N ARG A 49 -5.89 -8.95 5.65
CA ARG A 49 -6.73 -7.75 5.46
C ARG A 49 -8.14 -8.15 5.05
N ASP A 50 -8.27 -9.06 4.09
CA ASP A 50 -9.57 -9.50 3.60
C ASP A 50 -10.35 -10.27 4.65
N ARG A 51 -9.65 -11.09 5.45
CA ARG A 51 -10.27 -11.89 6.51
C ARG A 51 -10.72 -11.03 7.68
N ILE A 52 -9.91 -10.06 8.08
CA ILE A 52 -10.16 -9.23 9.26
C ILE A 52 -10.99 -7.99 8.93
N GLY A 53 -10.84 -7.47 7.72
CA GLY A 53 -11.51 -6.25 7.28
C GLY A 53 -10.88 -5.00 7.92
N PHE A 54 -9.57 -4.83 7.72
CA PHE A 54 -8.86 -3.65 8.26
C PHE A 54 -9.53 -2.36 7.85
N TRP A 55 -9.61 -1.46 8.81
CA TRP A 55 -10.20 -0.13 8.63
C TRP A 55 -9.19 0.82 8.00
N TYR A 56 -9.62 1.61 7.02
CA TYR A 56 -8.75 2.53 6.28
C TYR A 56 -9.00 4.01 6.56
N ALA A 57 -9.81 4.34 7.51
CA ALA A 57 -10.06 5.74 7.87
C ALA A 57 -8.96 6.30 8.84
#